data_c849decca5da7f19a6d92192ffc67216
#
_entry.id   c849decca5da7f19a6d92192ffc67216
#
_cell.length_a   1.000
_cell.length_b   1.000
_cell.length_c   1.000
_cell.angle_alpha   90.00
_cell.angle_beta   90.00
_cell.angle_gamma   90.00
#
_symmetry.space_group_name_H-M   'P 1'
#
loop_
_entity.id
_entity.type
_entity.pdbx_description
1 polymer ?
#
loop_
_entity_poly.entity_id
_entity_poly.type
_entity_poly.pdbx_seq_one_letter_code
_entity_poly.pdbx_strand_id
1 'polypeptide(L)'
;MREKIFNIFKSFGENLFQFMKHQPFVIGAIILCFFLFSFFGEVVDDVLEGDSHVLDEKILLMLRDPDNIQSPLGPGWLEEMMRDFTALGGIGLLTLVTAASAIYLLTVKRTRHAFYLLSVVATGTILSNLMKIGFDRPRPDLVPHDSITYMSGFPSGHSFMATVVYLTLGTILAEAAPRKSLKIYLISIAIFIALTVGVSRVYLGVHWPSDVLAGWLIGAGWALAFWILTKYLELRHILRKDQAKTVS
;
A
#
# COMPACT_ATOMS: atom_id res chain seq x y z
N MET A 1 -14.19 37.03 -6.41
CA MET A 1 -13.93 35.70 -5.81
C MET A 1 -14.44 34.55 -6.71
N ARG A 2 -15.67 34.57 -7.25
CA ARG A 2 -16.21 33.55 -8.16
C ARG A 2 -15.41 33.36 -9.47
N GLU A 3 -14.98 34.44 -10.14
CA GLU A 3 -14.15 34.32 -11.36
C GLU A 3 -12.76 33.69 -11.11
N LYS A 4 -12.12 34.05 -10.00
CA LYS A 4 -10.84 33.39 -9.64
C LYS A 4 -11.02 31.88 -9.42
N ILE A 5 -12.09 31.47 -8.75
CA ILE A 5 -12.41 30.05 -8.51
C ILE A 5 -12.71 29.34 -9.84
N PHE A 6 -13.53 29.94 -10.71
CA PHE A 6 -13.86 29.41 -12.03
C PHE A 6 -12.61 29.23 -12.91
N ASN A 7 -11.72 30.24 -12.94
CA ASN A 7 -10.48 30.17 -13.70
C ASN A 7 -9.51 29.10 -13.16
N ILE A 8 -9.50 28.87 -11.83
CA ILE A 8 -8.72 27.78 -11.21
C ILE A 8 -9.27 26.42 -11.67
N PHE A 9 -10.60 26.21 -11.63
CA PHE A 9 -11.22 24.97 -12.08
C PHE A 9 -11.05 24.72 -13.58
N LYS A 10 -11.19 25.78 -14.42
CA LYS A 10 -10.97 25.67 -15.86
C LYS A 10 -9.52 25.31 -16.18
N SER A 11 -8.55 26.00 -15.55
CA SER A 11 -7.12 25.69 -15.72
C SER A 11 -6.78 24.28 -15.20
N PHE A 12 -7.41 23.82 -14.12
CA PHE A 12 -7.25 22.46 -13.62
C PHE A 12 -7.79 21.43 -14.61
N GLY A 13 -8.98 21.65 -15.16
CA GLY A 13 -9.59 20.76 -16.15
C GLY A 13 -8.77 20.67 -17.45
N GLU A 14 -8.29 21.78 -17.96
CA GLU A 14 -7.42 21.84 -19.15
C GLU A 14 -6.08 21.12 -18.90
N ASN A 15 -5.46 21.34 -17.76
CA ASN A 15 -4.23 20.65 -17.37
C ASN A 15 -4.46 19.14 -17.19
N LEU A 16 -5.58 18.74 -16.60
CA LEU A 16 -5.94 17.33 -16.43
C LEU A 16 -6.19 16.66 -17.80
N PHE A 17 -6.90 17.33 -18.71
CA PHE A 17 -7.14 16.82 -20.06
C PHE A 17 -5.83 16.65 -20.85
N GLN A 18 -4.92 17.62 -20.80
CA GLN A 18 -3.60 17.50 -21.40
C GLN A 18 -2.77 16.38 -20.76
N PHE A 19 -2.85 16.22 -19.45
CA PHE A 19 -2.20 15.12 -18.73
C PHE A 19 -2.69 13.76 -19.19
N MET A 20 -4.00 13.58 -19.32
CA MET A 20 -4.62 12.34 -19.80
C MET A 20 -4.23 12.01 -21.25
N LYS A 21 -4.15 13.02 -22.10
CA LYS A 21 -3.76 12.85 -23.52
C LYS A 21 -2.30 12.40 -23.68
N HIS A 22 -1.40 12.89 -22.83
CA HIS A 22 0.03 12.57 -22.92
C HIS A 22 0.45 11.34 -22.12
N GLN A 23 -0.41 10.87 -21.20
CA GLN A 23 -0.11 9.76 -20.29
C GLN A 23 -1.32 8.81 -20.17
N PRO A 24 -1.64 8.02 -21.22
CA PRO A 24 -2.85 7.17 -21.22
C PRO A 24 -2.89 6.14 -20.07
N PHE A 25 -1.72 5.69 -19.58
CA PHE A 25 -1.64 4.78 -18.44
C PHE A 25 -2.10 5.42 -17.13
N VAL A 26 -2.08 6.74 -17.02
CA VAL A 26 -2.53 7.44 -15.81
C VAL A 26 -4.04 7.38 -15.66
N ILE A 27 -4.79 7.34 -16.76
CA ILE A 27 -6.25 7.14 -16.71
C ILE A 27 -6.56 5.79 -16.06
N GLY A 28 -5.91 4.72 -16.54
CA GLY A 28 -6.06 3.39 -15.96
C GLY A 28 -5.66 3.37 -14.48
N ALA A 29 -4.60 4.09 -14.10
CA ALA A 29 -4.16 4.21 -12.71
C ALA A 29 -5.19 4.97 -11.84
N ILE A 30 -5.80 6.04 -12.34
CA ILE A 30 -6.86 6.79 -11.62
C ILE A 30 -8.09 5.90 -11.42
N ILE A 31 -8.53 5.18 -12.46
CA ILE A 31 -9.66 4.26 -12.37
C ILE A 31 -9.35 3.16 -11.34
N LEU A 32 -8.17 2.54 -11.42
CA LEU A 32 -7.75 1.52 -10.46
C LEU A 32 -7.68 2.08 -9.03
N CYS A 33 -7.14 3.28 -8.86
CA CYS A 33 -7.08 3.95 -7.56
C CYS A 33 -8.47 4.17 -6.97
N PHE A 34 -9.44 4.62 -7.79
CA PHE A 34 -10.83 4.75 -7.40
C PHE A 34 -11.43 3.41 -6.96
N PHE A 35 -11.23 2.34 -7.73
CA PHE A 35 -11.73 0.99 -7.36
C PHE A 35 -11.10 0.48 -6.06
N LEU A 36 -9.79 0.70 -5.84
CA LEU A 36 -9.13 0.28 -4.61
C LEU A 36 -9.71 0.97 -3.38
N PHE A 37 -9.93 2.29 -3.45
CA PHE A 37 -10.54 3.03 -2.34
C PHE A 37 -12.02 2.71 -2.16
N SER A 38 -12.79 2.51 -3.25
CA SER A 38 -14.20 2.12 -3.17
C SER A 38 -14.34 0.75 -2.53
N PHE A 39 -13.52 -0.23 -2.97
CA PHE A 39 -13.59 -1.57 -2.39
C PHE A 39 -13.05 -1.60 -0.95
N PHE A 40 -12.08 -0.76 -0.61
CA PHE A 40 -11.72 -0.57 0.80
C PHE A 40 -12.90 -0.04 1.62
N GLY A 41 -13.70 0.89 1.09
CA GLY A 41 -14.93 1.38 1.74
C GLY A 41 -15.93 0.27 2.01
N GLU A 42 -16.21 -0.58 1.04
CA GLU A 42 -17.08 -1.76 1.20
C GLU A 42 -16.58 -2.70 2.31
N VAL A 43 -15.26 -3.00 2.32
CA VAL A 43 -14.67 -3.83 3.39
C VAL A 43 -14.80 -3.18 4.76
N VAL A 44 -14.69 -1.85 4.83
CA VAL A 44 -14.91 -1.10 6.09
C VAL A 44 -16.35 -1.24 6.55
N ASP A 45 -17.31 -1.07 5.66
CA ASP A 45 -18.73 -1.18 5.97
C ASP A 45 -19.08 -2.61 6.45
N ASP A 46 -18.64 -3.66 5.73
CA ASP A 46 -18.82 -5.07 6.14
C ASP A 46 -18.22 -5.37 7.52
N VAL A 47 -17.07 -4.76 7.83
CA VAL A 47 -16.41 -4.93 9.14
C VAL A 47 -17.16 -4.21 10.24
N LEU A 48 -17.68 -3.01 9.99
CA LEU A 48 -18.44 -2.22 10.98
C LEU A 48 -19.84 -2.82 11.24
N GLU A 49 -20.47 -3.39 10.23
CA GLU A 49 -21.76 -4.08 10.34
C GLU A 49 -21.63 -5.49 10.93
N GLY A 50 -20.42 -6.06 10.94
CA GLY A 50 -20.12 -7.40 11.45
C GLY A 50 -20.32 -8.52 10.42
N ASP A 51 -20.70 -8.21 9.20
CA ASP A 51 -21.02 -9.17 8.13
C ASP A 51 -19.79 -9.97 7.68
N SER A 52 -18.60 -9.36 7.77
CA SER A 52 -17.34 -10.05 7.46
C SER A 52 -16.99 -11.17 8.43
N HIS A 53 -17.54 -11.19 9.66
CA HIS A 53 -17.08 -12.06 10.75
C HIS A 53 -17.21 -13.55 10.43
N VAL A 54 -18.32 -13.98 9.86
CA VAL A 54 -18.58 -15.40 9.53
C VAL A 54 -17.57 -15.91 8.48
N LEU A 55 -17.26 -15.11 7.46
CA LEU A 55 -16.30 -15.47 6.44
C LEU A 55 -14.87 -15.46 6.98
N ASP A 56 -14.54 -14.45 7.79
CA ASP A 56 -13.24 -14.31 8.44
C ASP A 56 -12.92 -15.52 9.32
N GLU A 57 -13.85 -15.89 10.18
CA GLU A 57 -13.73 -17.05 11.08
C GLU A 57 -13.58 -18.34 10.28
N LYS A 58 -14.41 -18.54 9.27
CA LYS A 58 -14.37 -19.73 8.42
C LYS A 58 -13.01 -19.89 7.72
N ILE A 59 -12.49 -18.81 7.11
CA ILE A 59 -11.18 -18.86 6.43
C ILE A 59 -10.06 -19.11 7.44
N LEU A 60 -10.14 -18.45 8.60
CA LEU A 60 -9.13 -18.60 9.64
C LEU A 60 -9.09 -20.04 10.18
N LEU A 61 -10.26 -20.65 10.46
CA LEU A 61 -10.37 -22.01 10.96
C LEU A 61 -9.90 -23.05 9.91
N MET A 62 -10.07 -22.81 8.62
CA MET A 62 -9.53 -23.67 7.56
C MET A 62 -7.99 -23.75 7.59
N LEU A 63 -7.31 -22.80 8.20
CA LEU A 63 -5.85 -22.73 8.33
C LEU A 63 -5.35 -23.21 9.71
N ARG A 64 -6.24 -23.81 10.53
CA ARG A 64 -5.92 -24.35 11.86
C ARG A 64 -5.90 -25.87 11.87
N ASP A 65 -5.09 -26.42 12.76
CA ASP A 65 -5.10 -27.84 13.03
C ASP A 65 -6.43 -28.22 13.71
N PRO A 66 -7.20 -29.20 13.16
CA PRO A 66 -8.47 -29.63 13.74
C PRO A 66 -8.36 -30.16 15.18
N ASP A 67 -7.21 -30.75 15.53
CA ASP A 67 -6.97 -31.32 16.85
C ASP A 67 -6.43 -30.28 17.85
N ASN A 68 -5.85 -29.18 17.32
CA ASN A 68 -5.35 -28.05 18.14
C ASN A 68 -5.50 -26.73 17.41
N ILE A 69 -6.63 -26.08 17.59
CA ILE A 69 -6.96 -24.78 16.96
C ILE A 69 -5.89 -23.68 17.19
N GLN A 70 -5.10 -23.79 18.25
CA GLN A 70 -4.02 -22.81 18.51
C GLN A 70 -2.84 -22.99 17.56
N SER A 71 -2.70 -24.15 16.93
CA SER A 71 -1.64 -24.45 15.97
C SER A 71 -2.11 -24.19 14.54
N PRO A 72 -1.26 -23.61 13.67
CA PRO A 72 -1.56 -23.53 12.25
C PRO A 72 -1.52 -24.92 11.59
N LEU A 73 -2.30 -25.11 10.53
CA LEU A 73 -2.32 -26.33 9.75
C LEU A 73 -1.00 -26.54 9.01
N GLY A 74 -0.43 -27.74 9.10
CA GLY A 74 0.75 -28.13 8.33
C GLY A 74 1.99 -28.39 9.19
N PRO A 75 3.13 -28.70 8.55
CA PRO A 75 4.36 -29.01 9.24
C PRO A 75 5.01 -27.75 9.85
N GLY A 76 5.79 -27.92 10.93
CA GLY A 76 6.43 -26.82 11.67
C GLY A 76 7.31 -25.90 10.80
N TRP A 77 7.99 -26.46 9.78
CA TRP A 77 8.78 -25.64 8.85
C TRP A 77 7.93 -24.60 8.07
N LEU A 78 6.65 -24.91 7.81
CA LEU A 78 5.74 -23.97 7.13
C LEU A 78 5.39 -22.80 8.06
N GLU A 79 5.19 -23.07 9.35
CA GLU A 79 4.96 -22.03 10.34
C GLU A 79 6.19 -21.09 10.46
N GLU A 80 7.40 -21.67 10.55
CA GLU A 80 8.64 -20.89 10.58
C GLU A 80 8.79 -20.02 9.31
N MET A 81 8.55 -20.60 8.14
CA MET A 81 8.57 -19.85 6.88
C MET A 81 7.57 -18.69 6.87
N MET A 82 6.35 -18.88 7.42
CA MET A 82 5.37 -17.81 7.52
C MET A 82 5.76 -16.74 8.55
N ARG A 83 6.50 -17.12 9.61
CA ARG A 83 7.13 -16.18 10.56
C ARG A 83 8.20 -15.34 9.87
N ASP A 84 9.01 -15.92 8.99
CA ASP A 84 9.99 -15.21 8.19
C ASP A 84 9.31 -14.24 7.21
N PHE A 85 8.27 -14.67 6.53
CA PHE A 85 7.52 -13.80 5.62
C PHE A 85 6.85 -12.64 6.34
N THR A 86 6.28 -12.86 7.52
CA THR A 86 5.67 -11.76 8.27
C THR A 86 6.71 -10.72 8.71
N ALA A 87 7.97 -11.14 8.95
CA ALA A 87 9.05 -10.22 9.29
C ALA A 87 9.34 -9.20 8.18
N LEU A 88 9.08 -9.54 6.90
CA LEU A 88 9.20 -8.60 5.78
C LEU A 88 8.24 -7.40 5.88
N GLY A 89 7.14 -7.55 6.62
CA GLY A 89 6.19 -6.47 6.92
C GLY A 89 6.41 -5.80 8.28
N GLY A 90 7.41 -6.26 9.04
CA GLY A 90 7.73 -5.73 10.37
C GLY A 90 8.33 -4.32 10.32
N ILE A 91 8.02 -3.51 11.33
CA ILE A 91 8.45 -2.10 11.40
C ILE A 91 9.99 -1.98 11.28
N GLY A 92 10.75 -2.84 11.97
CA GLY A 92 12.21 -2.79 11.94
C GLY A 92 12.78 -3.02 10.54
N LEU A 93 12.31 -4.08 9.85
CA LEU A 93 12.79 -4.40 8.51
C LEU A 93 12.34 -3.37 7.47
N LEU A 94 11.08 -2.93 7.51
CA LEU A 94 10.60 -1.90 6.60
C LEU A 94 11.34 -0.56 6.79
N THR A 95 11.65 -0.20 8.04
CA THR A 95 12.46 1.00 8.33
C THR A 95 13.87 0.86 7.78
N LEU A 96 14.51 -0.29 7.99
CA LEU A 96 15.85 -0.58 7.46
C LEU A 96 15.88 -0.51 5.93
N VAL A 97 14.94 -1.18 5.26
CA VAL A 97 14.83 -1.19 3.79
C VAL A 97 14.57 0.21 3.25
N THR A 98 13.66 0.96 3.88
CA THR A 98 13.35 2.33 3.49
C THR A 98 14.55 3.26 3.66
N ALA A 99 15.22 3.19 4.81
CA ALA A 99 16.40 4.02 5.09
C ALA A 99 17.57 3.69 4.13
N ALA A 100 17.88 2.41 3.95
CA ALA A 100 18.94 1.97 3.03
C ALA A 100 18.65 2.41 1.59
N SER A 101 17.40 2.25 1.14
CA SER A 101 16.98 2.69 -0.21
C SER A 101 17.03 4.21 -0.36
N ALA A 102 16.61 4.98 0.64
CA ALA A 102 16.68 6.43 0.62
C ALA A 102 18.15 6.93 0.58
N ILE A 103 19.03 6.36 1.41
CA ILE A 103 20.46 6.67 1.41
C ILE A 103 21.08 6.35 0.04
N TYR A 104 20.80 5.17 -0.51
CA TYR A 104 21.25 4.79 -1.85
C TYR A 104 20.80 5.81 -2.91
N LEU A 105 19.50 6.18 -2.92
CA LEU A 105 18.95 7.14 -3.87
C LEU A 105 19.60 8.52 -3.74
N LEU A 106 19.94 8.95 -2.52
CA LEU A 106 20.68 10.20 -2.27
C LEU A 106 22.13 10.13 -2.79
N THR A 107 22.83 9.02 -2.56
CA THR A 107 24.21 8.84 -3.02
C THR A 107 24.33 8.83 -4.54
N VAL A 108 23.35 8.22 -5.25
CA VAL A 108 23.30 8.25 -6.71
C VAL A 108 22.62 9.51 -7.27
N LYS A 109 22.43 10.55 -6.43
CA LYS A 109 21.85 11.87 -6.78
C LYS A 109 20.42 11.81 -7.34
N ARG A 110 19.67 10.76 -7.02
CA ARG A 110 18.22 10.62 -7.33
C ARG A 110 17.36 11.18 -6.19
N THR A 111 17.63 12.41 -5.79
CA THR A 111 17.00 13.05 -4.62
C THR A 111 15.48 13.08 -4.69
N ARG A 112 14.88 13.31 -5.87
CA ARG A 112 13.42 13.28 -6.05
C ARG A 112 12.80 11.95 -5.66
N HIS A 113 13.43 10.83 -6.04
CA HIS A 113 12.95 9.49 -5.70
C HIS A 113 13.11 9.20 -4.19
N ALA A 114 14.19 9.70 -3.58
CA ALA A 114 14.38 9.60 -2.13
C ALA A 114 13.26 10.34 -1.37
N PHE A 115 12.97 11.60 -1.74
CA PHE A 115 11.87 12.36 -1.13
C PHE A 115 10.50 11.73 -1.40
N TYR A 116 10.27 11.19 -2.61
CA TYR A 116 9.05 10.44 -2.94
C TYR A 116 8.89 9.24 -2.00
N LEU A 117 9.90 8.37 -1.89
CA LEU A 117 9.88 7.20 -1.01
C LEU A 117 9.59 7.59 0.43
N LEU A 118 10.36 8.55 0.98
CA LEU A 118 10.21 8.99 2.37
C LEU A 118 8.83 9.62 2.62
N SER A 119 8.29 10.42 1.69
CA SER A 119 6.98 11.03 1.83
C SER A 119 5.86 10.00 1.84
N VAL A 120 5.90 9.03 0.92
CA VAL A 120 4.89 7.95 0.83
C VAL A 120 4.89 7.11 2.11
N VAL A 121 6.08 6.72 2.59
CA VAL A 121 6.22 5.88 3.78
C VAL A 121 5.83 6.64 5.05
N ALA A 122 6.30 7.88 5.24
CA ALA A 122 5.98 8.68 6.41
C ALA A 122 4.47 8.96 6.50
N THR A 123 3.86 9.41 5.41
CA THR A 123 2.41 9.69 5.38
C THR A 123 1.58 8.41 5.48
N GLY A 124 2.04 7.29 4.90
CA GLY A 124 1.43 5.98 5.08
C GLY A 124 1.47 5.51 6.53
N THR A 125 2.60 5.72 7.23
CA THR A 125 2.71 5.41 8.65
C THR A 125 1.72 6.23 9.50
N ILE A 126 1.60 7.53 9.20
CA ILE A 126 0.62 8.41 9.87
C ILE A 126 -0.79 7.89 9.62
N LEU A 127 -1.14 7.59 8.36
CA LEU A 127 -2.45 7.06 7.99
C LEU A 127 -2.75 5.74 8.71
N SER A 128 -1.79 4.80 8.75
CA SER A 128 -1.93 3.52 9.46
C SER A 128 -2.27 3.73 10.94
N ASN A 129 -1.56 4.65 11.60
CA ASN A 129 -1.80 4.94 13.01
C ASN A 129 -3.17 5.61 13.24
N LEU A 130 -3.56 6.55 12.38
CA LEU A 130 -4.88 7.20 12.47
C LEU A 130 -6.02 6.20 12.29
N MET A 131 -5.91 5.28 11.33
CA MET A 131 -6.92 4.22 11.14
C MET A 131 -7.04 3.32 12.37
N LYS A 132 -5.92 2.93 12.98
CA LYS A 132 -5.94 2.10 14.21
C LYS A 132 -6.59 2.79 15.42
N ILE A 133 -6.55 4.12 15.48
CA ILE A 133 -7.26 4.89 16.52
C ILE A 133 -8.76 4.96 16.20
N GLY A 134 -9.12 5.01 14.90
CA GLY A 134 -10.51 5.14 14.45
C GLY A 134 -11.32 3.85 14.49
N PHE A 135 -10.66 2.67 14.45
CA PHE A 135 -11.33 1.38 14.46
C PHE A 135 -10.98 0.60 15.73
N ASP A 136 -12.00 0.13 16.45
CA ASP A 136 -11.84 -0.68 17.66
C ASP A 136 -12.23 -2.14 17.40
N ARG A 137 -11.50 -2.81 16.49
CA ARG A 137 -11.74 -4.20 16.12
C ARG A 137 -10.82 -5.13 16.88
N PRO A 138 -11.33 -6.13 17.64
CA PRO A 138 -10.52 -7.12 18.31
C PRO A 138 -9.85 -8.06 17.28
N ARG A 139 -8.66 -8.54 17.65
CA ARG A 139 -7.95 -9.58 16.90
C ARG A 139 -8.54 -10.96 17.16
N PRO A 140 -8.24 -11.98 16.33
CA PRO A 140 -8.63 -13.36 16.63
C PRO A 140 -8.03 -13.84 17.95
N ASP A 141 -8.85 -14.36 18.86
CA ASP A 141 -8.41 -14.90 20.16
C ASP A 141 -7.95 -16.38 20.08
N LEU A 142 -7.64 -16.86 18.88
CA LEU A 142 -7.31 -18.26 18.63
C LEU A 142 -5.87 -18.65 19.00
N VAL A 143 -4.98 -17.68 19.10
CA VAL A 143 -3.56 -17.88 19.45
C VAL A 143 -3.11 -16.92 20.52
N PRO A 144 -2.20 -17.35 21.44
CA PRO A 144 -1.56 -16.44 22.37
C PRO A 144 -0.83 -15.35 21.59
N HIS A 145 -1.17 -14.09 21.83
CA HIS A 145 -0.45 -12.98 21.25
C HIS A 145 0.83 -12.75 22.06
N ASP A 146 1.99 -13.08 21.50
CA ASP A 146 3.31 -12.87 22.14
C ASP A 146 3.65 -11.39 22.37
N SER A 147 2.88 -10.47 21.83
CA SER A 147 3.02 -9.04 22.07
C SER A 147 1.73 -8.44 22.59
N ILE A 148 1.81 -7.74 23.71
CA ILE A 148 0.74 -6.91 24.25
C ILE A 148 0.52 -5.74 23.29
N THR A 149 -0.30 -5.96 22.25
CA THR A 149 -0.69 -4.90 21.34
C THR A 149 -2.05 -4.36 21.75
N TYR A 150 -2.04 -3.22 22.45
CA TYR A 150 -3.24 -2.46 22.82
C TYR A 150 -3.93 -1.76 21.63
N MET A 151 -3.46 -1.99 20.40
CA MET A 151 -3.98 -1.30 19.22
C MET A 151 -4.93 -2.22 18.45
N SER A 152 -5.98 -1.61 17.84
CA SER A 152 -6.95 -2.27 16.98
C SER A 152 -6.31 -3.23 15.95
N GLY A 153 -7.01 -4.33 15.64
CA GLY A 153 -6.65 -5.29 14.60
C GLY A 153 -6.81 -4.73 13.19
N PHE A 154 -7.70 -3.78 12.98
CA PHE A 154 -8.10 -3.29 11.65
C PHE A 154 -7.54 -1.89 11.34
N PRO A 155 -7.08 -1.67 10.10
CA PRO A 155 -6.61 -2.68 9.15
C PRO A 155 -5.25 -3.27 9.56
N SER A 156 -4.82 -4.39 8.95
CA SER A 156 -3.51 -4.99 9.22
C SER A 156 -2.36 -4.06 8.83
N GLY A 157 -1.63 -3.58 9.85
CA GLY A 157 -0.50 -2.65 9.64
C GLY A 157 0.66 -3.27 8.87
N HIS A 158 0.95 -4.59 9.06
CA HIS A 158 1.96 -5.30 8.28
C HIS A 158 1.57 -5.36 6.79
N SER A 159 0.34 -5.73 6.47
CA SER A 159 -0.16 -5.81 5.09
C SER A 159 -0.17 -4.44 4.43
N PHE A 160 -0.64 -3.41 5.14
CA PHE A 160 -0.67 -2.04 4.65
C PHE A 160 0.74 -1.51 4.35
N MET A 161 1.63 -1.51 5.34
CA MET A 161 2.96 -0.91 5.20
C MET A 161 3.87 -1.72 4.25
N ALA A 162 3.78 -3.06 4.23
CA ALA A 162 4.47 -3.86 3.23
C ALA A 162 4.02 -3.49 1.82
N THR A 163 2.71 -3.34 1.59
CA THR A 163 2.17 -2.92 0.29
C THR A 163 2.69 -1.54 -0.11
N VAL A 164 2.62 -0.56 0.80
CA VAL A 164 3.12 0.80 0.56
C VAL A 164 4.60 0.79 0.20
N VAL A 165 5.44 0.16 1.01
CA VAL A 165 6.90 0.20 0.84
C VAL A 165 7.33 -0.56 -0.41
N TYR A 166 6.88 -1.83 -0.56
CA TYR A 166 7.36 -2.67 -1.67
C TYR A 166 6.82 -2.20 -3.02
N LEU A 167 5.55 -1.76 -3.14
CA LEU A 167 5.06 -1.19 -4.39
C LEU A 167 5.76 0.12 -4.76
N THR A 168 6.04 0.97 -3.77
CA THR A 168 6.80 2.22 -4.01
C THR A 168 8.22 1.91 -4.51
N LEU A 169 8.92 0.98 -3.87
CA LEU A 169 10.26 0.56 -4.32
C LEU A 169 10.20 -0.12 -5.69
N GLY A 170 9.21 -1.01 -5.90
CA GLY A 170 8.99 -1.67 -7.18
C GLY A 170 8.79 -0.68 -8.32
N THR A 171 8.00 0.39 -8.10
CA THR A 171 7.79 1.45 -9.11
C THR A 171 9.06 2.26 -9.37
N ILE A 172 9.82 2.65 -8.34
CA ILE A 172 11.10 3.35 -8.48
C ILE A 172 12.10 2.52 -9.30
N LEU A 173 12.20 1.22 -9.00
CA LEU A 173 13.07 0.30 -9.73
C LEU A 173 12.58 0.06 -11.16
N ALA A 174 11.27 -0.08 -11.35
CA ALA A 174 10.67 -0.27 -12.67
C ALA A 174 10.86 0.96 -13.59
N GLU A 175 10.85 2.18 -13.03
CA GLU A 175 11.18 3.39 -13.81
C GLU A 175 12.61 3.38 -14.35
N ALA A 176 13.56 2.85 -13.57
CA ALA A 176 14.95 2.73 -13.98
C ALA A 176 15.24 1.55 -14.91
N ALA A 177 14.30 0.59 -15.01
CA ALA A 177 14.50 -0.63 -15.79
C ALA A 177 14.40 -0.38 -17.31
N PRO A 178 15.37 -0.90 -18.13
CA PRO A 178 15.40 -0.61 -19.56
C PRO A 178 14.38 -1.41 -20.39
N ARG A 179 13.90 -2.57 -19.88
CA ARG A 179 13.04 -3.49 -20.63
C ARG A 179 11.68 -3.62 -19.94
N LYS A 180 10.60 -3.70 -20.74
CA LYS A 180 9.23 -3.88 -20.24
C LYS A 180 9.08 -5.14 -19.39
N SER A 181 9.71 -6.25 -19.78
CA SER A 181 9.69 -7.49 -19.01
C SER A 181 10.28 -7.33 -17.60
N LEU A 182 11.38 -6.58 -17.49
CA LEU A 182 12.01 -6.30 -16.20
C LEU A 182 11.12 -5.38 -15.32
N LYS A 183 10.43 -4.40 -15.94
CA LYS A 183 9.45 -3.57 -15.21
C LYS A 183 8.32 -4.41 -14.62
N ILE A 184 7.76 -5.30 -15.44
CA ILE A 184 6.70 -6.22 -15.02
C ILE A 184 7.21 -7.12 -13.90
N TYR A 185 8.38 -7.71 -14.05
CA TYR A 185 8.99 -8.57 -13.03
C TYR A 185 9.14 -7.85 -11.68
N LEU A 186 9.70 -6.63 -11.68
CA LEU A 186 9.92 -5.86 -10.45
C LEU A 186 8.61 -5.53 -9.72
N ILE A 187 7.57 -5.14 -10.46
CA ILE A 187 6.24 -4.90 -9.89
C ILE A 187 5.62 -6.20 -9.38
N SER A 188 5.76 -7.31 -10.14
CA SER A 188 5.22 -8.62 -9.71
C SER A 188 5.88 -9.11 -8.43
N ILE A 189 7.19 -8.95 -8.28
CA ILE A 189 7.91 -9.31 -7.03
C ILE A 189 7.42 -8.42 -5.86
N ALA A 190 7.23 -7.12 -6.08
CA ALA A 190 6.72 -6.24 -5.05
C ALA A 190 5.30 -6.65 -4.59
N ILE A 191 4.42 -6.98 -5.54
CA ILE A 191 3.08 -7.50 -5.26
C ILE A 191 3.17 -8.84 -4.51
N PHE A 192 4.01 -9.76 -4.98
CA PHE A 192 4.18 -11.07 -4.36
C PHE A 192 4.62 -10.96 -2.90
N ILE A 193 5.60 -10.11 -2.59
CA ILE A 193 6.05 -9.88 -1.22
C ILE A 193 4.90 -9.31 -0.37
N ALA A 194 4.20 -8.29 -0.86
CA ALA A 194 3.09 -7.68 -0.13
C ALA A 194 1.97 -8.70 0.18
N LEU A 195 1.60 -9.53 -0.81
CA LEU A 195 0.61 -10.58 -0.64
C LEU A 195 1.08 -11.64 0.36
N THR A 196 2.32 -12.09 0.26
CA THR A 196 2.88 -13.10 1.15
C THR A 196 2.94 -12.62 2.60
N VAL A 197 3.30 -11.36 2.83
CA VAL A 197 3.22 -10.74 4.17
C VAL A 197 1.79 -10.80 4.70
N GLY A 198 0.79 -10.42 3.92
CA GLY A 198 -0.60 -10.45 4.38
C GLY A 198 -1.10 -11.87 4.64
N VAL A 199 -0.83 -12.81 3.73
CA VAL A 199 -1.20 -14.23 3.92
C VAL A 199 -0.57 -14.80 5.18
N SER A 200 0.68 -14.48 5.48
CA SER A 200 1.34 -14.92 6.70
C SER A 200 0.63 -14.43 7.97
N ARG A 201 0.01 -13.23 7.94
CA ARG A 201 -0.75 -12.71 9.11
C ARG A 201 -2.02 -13.52 9.39
N VAL A 202 -2.72 -13.94 8.34
CA VAL A 202 -3.90 -14.83 8.48
C VAL A 202 -3.47 -16.22 8.92
N TYR A 203 -2.45 -16.79 8.26
CA TYR A 203 -1.93 -18.12 8.60
C TYR A 203 -1.44 -18.22 10.04
N LEU A 204 -0.76 -17.20 10.55
CA LEU A 204 -0.32 -17.14 11.94
C LEU A 204 -1.45 -16.80 12.92
N GLY A 205 -2.68 -16.52 12.47
CA GLY A 205 -3.85 -16.28 13.31
C GLY A 205 -3.87 -14.93 14.02
N VAL A 206 -3.05 -13.97 13.61
CA VAL A 206 -2.89 -12.67 14.30
C VAL A 206 -3.72 -11.54 13.71
N HIS A 207 -4.36 -11.78 12.55
CA HIS A 207 -5.30 -10.88 11.89
C HIS A 207 -6.41 -11.66 11.18
N TRP A 208 -7.57 -11.04 11.08
CA TRP A 208 -8.67 -11.52 10.26
C TRP A 208 -8.33 -11.35 8.76
N PRO A 209 -8.84 -12.24 7.86
CA PRO A 209 -8.70 -12.07 6.41
C PRO A 209 -9.11 -10.68 5.90
N SER A 210 -10.22 -10.12 6.39
CA SER A 210 -10.69 -8.79 6.01
C SER A 210 -9.77 -7.67 6.49
N ASP A 211 -9.07 -7.80 7.65
CA ASP A 211 -8.04 -6.85 8.09
C ASP A 211 -6.88 -6.77 7.09
N VAL A 212 -6.48 -7.94 6.57
CA VAL A 212 -5.40 -8.09 5.60
C VAL A 212 -5.81 -7.53 4.25
N LEU A 213 -7.01 -7.86 3.78
CA LEU A 213 -7.58 -7.35 2.53
C LEU A 213 -7.67 -5.82 2.56
N ALA A 214 -8.21 -5.25 3.64
CA ALA A 214 -8.26 -3.81 3.84
C ALA A 214 -6.85 -3.19 3.80
N GLY A 215 -5.87 -3.82 4.45
CA GLY A 215 -4.47 -3.39 4.41
C GLY A 215 -3.88 -3.36 3.00
N TRP A 216 -4.13 -4.38 2.18
CA TRP A 216 -3.68 -4.42 0.79
C TRP A 216 -4.36 -3.35 -0.07
N LEU A 217 -5.67 -3.20 0.05
CA LEU A 217 -6.46 -2.24 -0.75
C LEU A 217 -6.02 -0.80 -0.48
N ILE A 218 -6.01 -0.40 0.79
CA ILE A 218 -5.63 0.96 1.14
C ILE A 218 -4.14 1.22 0.89
N GLY A 219 -3.27 0.22 1.08
CA GLY A 219 -1.84 0.32 0.80
C GLY A 219 -1.53 0.48 -0.68
N ALA A 220 -2.19 -0.31 -1.54
CA ALA A 220 -2.06 -0.20 -2.99
C ALA A 220 -2.65 1.13 -3.50
N GLY A 221 -3.83 1.52 -3.00
CA GLY A 221 -4.44 2.80 -3.29
C GLY A 221 -3.55 3.98 -2.91
N TRP A 222 -2.93 3.93 -1.73
CA TRP A 222 -2.00 4.95 -1.25
C TRP A 222 -0.75 5.07 -2.13
N ALA A 223 -0.06 3.97 -2.40
CA ALA A 223 1.12 3.95 -3.27
C ALA A 223 0.79 4.47 -4.68
N LEU A 224 -0.36 4.06 -5.23
CA LEU A 224 -0.82 4.47 -6.55
C LEU A 224 -1.21 5.95 -6.60
N ALA A 225 -1.89 6.46 -5.57
CA ALA A 225 -2.25 7.89 -5.47
C ALA A 225 -1.00 8.78 -5.46
N PHE A 226 0.03 8.40 -4.71
CA PHE A 226 1.30 9.11 -4.70
C PHE A 226 2.06 9.01 -6.03
N TRP A 227 2.00 7.87 -6.71
CA TRP A 227 2.56 7.72 -8.05
C TRP A 227 1.86 8.65 -9.05
N ILE A 228 0.52 8.70 -9.04
CA ILE A 228 -0.27 9.62 -9.88
C ILE A 228 0.10 11.08 -9.59
N LEU A 229 0.19 11.45 -8.31
CA LEU A 229 0.59 12.79 -7.88
C LEU A 229 1.98 13.16 -8.43
N THR A 230 2.94 12.25 -8.35
CA THR A 230 4.29 12.48 -8.87
C THR A 230 4.27 12.72 -10.38
N LYS A 231 3.53 11.90 -11.14
CA LYS A 231 3.39 12.07 -12.59
C LYS A 231 2.71 13.39 -12.95
N TYR A 232 1.71 13.80 -12.19
CA TYR A 232 1.06 15.09 -12.38
C TYR A 232 2.02 16.27 -12.13
N LEU A 233 2.82 16.21 -11.06
CA LEU A 233 3.79 17.26 -10.75
C LEU A 233 4.92 17.36 -11.80
N GLU A 234 5.39 16.23 -12.33
CA GLU A 234 6.36 16.18 -13.42
C GLU A 234 5.83 16.88 -14.67
N LEU A 235 4.59 16.58 -15.08
CA LEU A 235 3.97 17.23 -16.24
C LEU A 235 3.80 18.75 -16.05
N ARG A 236 3.30 19.17 -14.87
CA ARG A 236 3.20 20.61 -14.56
C ARG A 236 4.52 21.34 -14.69
N HIS A 237 5.60 20.71 -14.29
CA HIS A 237 6.94 21.29 -14.41
C HIS A 237 7.37 21.45 -15.87
N ILE A 238 7.10 20.45 -16.71
CA ILE A 238 7.39 20.49 -18.16
C ILE A 238 6.59 21.61 -18.83
N LEU A 239 5.27 21.66 -18.62
CA LEU A 239 4.38 22.67 -19.22
C LEU A 239 4.76 24.10 -18.82
N ARG A 240 5.18 24.33 -17.59
CA ARG A 240 5.66 25.65 -17.15
C ARG A 240 6.95 26.09 -17.85
N LYS A 241 7.87 25.14 -18.09
CA LYS A 241 9.11 25.44 -18.82
C LYS A 241 8.86 25.81 -20.29
N ASP A 242 7.90 25.13 -20.93
CA ASP A 242 7.56 25.41 -22.33
C ASP A 242 6.86 26.77 -22.47
N GLN A 243 5.98 27.12 -21.55
CA GLN A 243 5.36 28.47 -21.51
C GLN A 243 6.39 29.58 -21.32
N ALA A 244 7.37 29.38 -20.45
CA ALA A 244 8.43 30.37 -20.22
C ALA A 244 9.30 30.59 -21.45
N LYS A 245 9.52 29.56 -22.28
CA LYS A 245 10.28 29.66 -23.54
C LYS A 245 9.50 30.34 -24.68
N THR A 246 8.17 30.32 -24.63
CA THR A 246 7.32 30.92 -25.68
C THR A 246 7.11 32.42 -25.45
N VAL A 247 7.40 32.93 -24.26
CA VAL A 247 7.24 34.35 -23.86
C VAL A 247 8.60 35.10 -23.88
N SER A 248 9.71 34.37 -24.03
CA SER A 248 11.07 34.96 -24.21
C SER A 248 11.43 35.05 -25.70
#